data_2457cac0986b14690f8085e5d00375e3
#
_entry.id   2457cac0986b14690f8085e5d00375e3
#
_cell.length_a   1.000
_cell.length_b   1.000
_cell.length_c   1.000
_cell.angle_alpha   90.00
_cell.angle_beta   90.00
_cell.angle_gamma   90.00
#
_symmetry.space_group_name_H-M   'P 1'
#
loop_
_entity.id
_entity.type
_entity.pdbx_description
1 polymer ?
#
loop_
_entity_poly.entity_id
_entity_poly.type
_entity_poly.pdbx_seq_one_letter_code
_entity_poly.pdbx_strand_id
1 'polypeptide(L)'
;MSLCATTIEPGKLPEGFNPEKIEQRKLVESFPRGGLPNFYAKLEAGQDVTIAYFGGSITAQNGYRVHSQKFFQEQYPNVKVNAIHAAIGGTGSNLGAYRLEHDVLKYKPDLVFVEFAVNDSGTPPLGIRRSMEGIVRHIWGDLPNCDILFVYTLTASQLPQMQPDVMQRSASVMEEIADYYAIPTIHMGVEIVELERSGKLIMKASNEGMTRVSGKELNLSADNFVNADGKIPFARDGVHPYENTGHILYMEAIKRSLPAIKAAGQKGPHANLPKPMVADCWEKVVTIPFDHPAVHITGPWRKDPHDDPVTRPFLNRADDFFSFDSGAEITFKYKGVNAAAYNIIGPQGGVVEVSIDGAKPYVSRQFDPYCTYHRLATMWLGNSTDPEKIRTITIKVTDQPIDKRAILFDHNKPDFDKNPAKYEKLRFFAGCIFIVGEIVE
;
A
#
# COMPACT_ATOMS: atom_id res chain seq x y z
N MET A 1 -15.81 11.77 28.54
CA MET A 1 -15.10 12.85 27.84
C MET A 1 -15.70 12.94 26.45
N SER A 2 -16.19 14.11 26.04
CA SER A 2 -16.77 14.31 24.70
C SER A 2 -15.60 14.22 23.69
N LEU A 3 -15.56 13.16 22.91
CA LEU A 3 -14.71 13.03 21.72
C LEU A 3 -15.30 13.96 20.64
N CYS A 4 -15.04 15.26 20.77
CA CYS A 4 -15.31 16.21 19.71
C CYS A 4 -14.08 16.14 18.79
N ALA A 5 -14.15 15.32 17.75
CA ALA A 5 -13.10 15.31 16.71
C ALA A 5 -13.08 16.71 16.10
N THR A 6 -11.98 17.42 16.27
CA THR A 6 -11.75 18.71 15.61
C THR A 6 -11.61 18.40 14.13
N THR A 7 -12.63 18.73 13.33
CA THR A 7 -12.55 18.62 11.87
C THR A 7 -11.53 19.65 11.40
N ILE A 8 -10.51 19.20 10.70
CA ILE A 8 -9.52 20.10 10.09
C ILE A 8 -10.20 20.80 8.91
N GLU A 9 -10.16 22.12 8.87
CA GLU A 9 -10.64 22.87 7.69
C GLU A 9 -9.69 22.62 6.50
N PRO A 10 -10.23 22.44 5.29
CA PRO A 10 -9.40 22.27 4.09
C PRO A 10 -8.32 23.34 3.96
N GLY A 11 -7.06 22.89 3.81
CA GLY A 11 -5.90 23.75 3.66
C GLY A 11 -5.45 24.51 4.93
N LYS A 12 -6.05 24.24 6.10
CA LYS A 12 -5.69 24.91 7.36
C LYS A 12 -5.36 23.90 8.44
N LEU A 13 -4.14 23.92 8.91
CA LEU A 13 -3.75 23.11 10.09
C LEU A 13 -4.24 23.82 11.37
N PRO A 14 -4.70 23.05 12.38
CA PRO A 14 -5.04 23.61 13.67
C PRO A 14 -3.82 24.21 14.36
N GLU A 15 -4.04 25.21 15.21
CA GLU A 15 -2.99 25.78 16.05
C GLU A 15 -2.36 24.70 16.92
N GLY A 16 -1.03 24.64 16.94
CA GLY A 16 -0.29 23.62 17.69
C GLY A 16 -0.31 22.23 17.05
N PHE A 17 -0.67 22.10 15.78
CA PHE A 17 -0.59 20.82 15.06
C PHE A 17 0.77 20.15 15.25
N ASN A 18 0.77 18.91 15.71
CA ASN A 18 1.97 18.13 15.91
C ASN A 18 1.88 16.82 15.09
N PRO A 19 2.68 16.67 14.02
CA PRO A 19 2.61 15.50 13.14
C PRO A 19 3.05 14.18 13.77
N GLU A 20 3.63 14.20 14.95
CA GLU A 20 4.00 12.99 15.72
C GLU A 20 2.82 12.45 16.56
N LYS A 21 1.79 13.26 16.80
CA LYS A 21 0.63 12.90 17.61
C LYS A 21 -0.52 12.39 16.76
N ILE A 22 -1.45 11.71 17.41
CA ILE A 22 -2.70 11.23 16.83
C ILE A 22 -3.85 11.85 17.59
N GLU A 23 -4.77 12.45 16.87
CA GLU A 23 -6.09 12.76 17.36
C GLU A 23 -7.04 11.63 16.97
N GLN A 24 -7.53 10.89 17.94
CA GLN A 24 -8.38 9.74 17.70
C GLN A 24 -9.74 10.20 17.19
N ARG A 25 -10.20 9.64 16.06
CA ARG A 25 -11.42 10.02 15.36
C ARG A 25 -12.58 9.10 15.75
N LYS A 26 -13.79 9.68 15.77
CA LYS A 26 -15.03 8.92 15.94
C LYS A 26 -15.21 7.96 14.77
N LEU A 27 -15.67 6.76 15.06
CA LEU A 27 -16.01 5.76 14.02
C LEU A 27 -17.28 6.19 13.29
N VAL A 28 -17.13 6.61 12.05
CA VAL A 28 -18.20 7.04 11.15
C VAL A 28 -18.01 6.37 9.81
N GLU A 29 -19.11 5.90 9.20
CA GLU A 29 -19.02 5.12 7.96
C GLU A 29 -18.54 5.96 6.77
N SER A 30 -18.91 7.24 6.68
CA SER A 30 -18.55 8.05 5.53
C SER A 30 -18.46 9.54 5.84
N PHE A 31 -17.48 10.19 5.22
CA PHE A 31 -17.40 11.64 5.13
C PHE A 31 -17.34 12.04 3.64
N PRO A 32 -18.41 12.63 3.09
CA PRO A 32 -18.46 13.00 1.66
C PRO A 32 -17.44 14.06 1.23
N ARG A 33 -17.13 15.02 2.08
CA ARG A 33 -16.20 16.15 1.85
C ARG A 33 -16.30 16.75 0.44
N GLY A 34 -15.19 16.72 -0.35
CA GLY A 34 -15.14 17.21 -1.72
C GLY A 34 -15.75 16.28 -2.77
N GLY A 35 -16.25 15.10 -2.39
CA GLY A 35 -16.87 14.14 -3.30
C GLY A 35 -15.93 13.58 -4.37
N LEU A 36 -16.54 13.09 -5.46
CA LEU A 36 -15.86 12.55 -6.65
C LEU A 36 -16.41 13.22 -7.93
N PRO A 37 -16.39 14.56 -8.01
CA PRO A 37 -17.14 15.29 -9.02
C PRO A 37 -16.59 15.12 -10.45
N ASN A 38 -15.27 14.95 -10.61
CA ASN A 38 -14.65 14.75 -11.92
C ASN A 38 -14.97 13.37 -12.47
N PHE A 39 -14.88 12.33 -11.62
CA PHE A 39 -15.20 10.96 -11.98
C PHE A 39 -16.67 10.81 -12.39
N TYR A 40 -17.60 11.31 -11.58
CA TYR A 40 -19.02 11.24 -11.90
C TYR A 40 -19.38 12.07 -13.14
N ALA A 41 -18.77 13.21 -13.34
CA ALA A 41 -19.00 14.03 -14.54
C ALA A 41 -18.61 13.29 -15.84
N LYS A 42 -17.56 12.48 -15.82
CA LYS A 42 -17.21 11.61 -16.97
C LYS A 42 -18.23 10.51 -17.20
N LEU A 43 -18.63 9.81 -16.12
CA LEU A 43 -19.67 8.76 -16.21
C LEU A 43 -20.98 9.30 -16.76
N GLU A 44 -21.45 10.45 -16.27
CA GLU A 44 -22.68 11.10 -16.72
C GLU A 44 -22.60 11.64 -18.16
N ALA A 45 -21.39 12.00 -18.60
CA ALA A 45 -21.13 12.39 -19.99
C ALA A 45 -20.98 11.17 -20.95
N GLY A 46 -21.14 9.93 -20.47
CA GLY A 46 -20.99 8.74 -21.28
C GLY A 46 -19.55 8.45 -21.70
N GLN A 47 -18.58 8.92 -20.94
CA GLN A 47 -17.15 8.73 -21.21
C GLN A 47 -16.61 7.52 -20.44
N ASP A 48 -15.75 6.73 -21.08
CA ASP A 48 -15.04 5.65 -20.42
C ASP A 48 -14.18 6.17 -19.27
N VAL A 49 -14.12 5.40 -18.19
CA VAL A 49 -13.35 5.74 -16.99
C VAL A 49 -12.40 4.62 -16.58
N THR A 50 -11.36 4.99 -15.86
CA THR A 50 -10.39 4.06 -15.28
C THR A 50 -10.32 4.28 -13.77
N ILE A 51 -10.53 3.21 -13.00
CA ILE A 51 -10.42 3.19 -11.54
C ILE A 51 -9.14 2.44 -11.16
N ALA A 52 -8.26 3.04 -10.40
CA ALA A 52 -7.13 2.34 -9.79
C ALA A 52 -7.47 1.94 -8.35
N TYR A 53 -7.21 0.68 -8.00
CA TYR A 53 -7.37 0.15 -6.64
C TYR A 53 -5.99 -0.04 -6.03
N PHE A 54 -5.61 0.89 -5.16
CA PHE A 54 -4.29 1.04 -4.62
C PHE A 54 -4.26 0.73 -3.12
N GLY A 55 -3.54 -0.33 -2.73
CA GLY A 55 -3.60 -0.77 -1.33
C GLY A 55 -2.77 -2.01 -1.02
N GLY A 56 -3.12 -2.64 0.10
CA GLY A 56 -2.51 -3.85 0.62
C GLY A 56 -3.19 -5.14 0.15
N SER A 57 -3.05 -6.21 0.96
CA SER A 57 -3.55 -7.56 0.62
C SER A 57 -5.07 -7.64 0.54
N ILE A 58 -5.80 -6.89 1.36
CA ILE A 58 -7.27 -6.90 1.35
C ILE A 58 -7.79 -6.32 0.03
N THR A 59 -7.17 -5.24 -0.45
CA THR A 59 -7.46 -4.66 -1.77
C THR A 59 -7.02 -5.58 -2.91
N ALA A 60 -5.94 -6.36 -2.72
CA ALA A 60 -5.46 -7.31 -3.72
C ALA A 60 -6.42 -8.49 -3.93
N GLN A 61 -7.22 -8.87 -2.93
CA GLN A 61 -8.23 -9.93 -3.08
C GLN A 61 -9.27 -9.57 -4.15
N ASN A 62 -9.91 -10.59 -4.71
CA ASN A 62 -11.06 -10.43 -5.60
C ASN A 62 -12.33 -10.15 -4.77
N GLY A 63 -12.36 -9.05 -4.06
CA GLY A 63 -13.43 -8.67 -3.15
C GLY A 63 -14.07 -7.33 -3.53
N TYR A 64 -14.12 -6.39 -2.58
CA TYR A 64 -14.80 -5.09 -2.77
C TYR A 64 -14.31 -4.34 -4.03
N ARG A 65 -13.06 -4.52 -4.41
CA ARG A 65 -12.49 -3.97 -5.64
C ARG A 65 -13.24 -4.44 -6.90
N VAL A 66 -13.51 -5.75 -6.98
CA VAL A 66 -14.24 -6.33 -8.12
C VAL A 66 -15.73 -5.96 -8.05
N HIS A 67 -16.30 -5.98 -6.86
CA HIS A 67 -17.70 -5.59 -6.65
C HIS A 67 -17.97 -4.14 -7.02
N SER A 68 -17.09 -3.21 -6.59
CA SER A 68 -17.28 -1.79 -6.89
C SER A 68 -17.11 -1.48 -8.38
N GLN A 69 -16.15 -2.11 -9.07
CA GLN A 69 -16.05 -1.99 -10.52
C GLN A 69 -17.34 -2.46 -11.22
N LYS A 70 -17.85 -3.65 -10.85
CA LYS A 70 -19.12 -4.18 -11.41
C LYS A 70 -20.28 -3.25 -11.13
N PHE A 71 -20.38 -2.73 -9.90
CA PHE A 71 -21.42 -1.79 -9.51
C PHE A 71 -21.42 -0.54 -10.41
N PHE A 72 -20.27 0.09 -10.63
CA PHE A 72 -20.18 1.23 -11.53
C PHE A 72 -20.54 0.86 -12.97
N GLN A 73 -20.08 -0.31 -13.46
CA GLN A 73 -20.41 -0.79 -14.81
C GLN A 73 -21.92 -1.03 -14.96
N GLU A 74 -22.60 -1.54 -13.95
CA GLU A 74 -24.05 -1.79 -13.94
C GLU A 74 -24.84 -0.49 -13.87
N GLN A 75 -24.38 0.48 -13.06
CA GLN A 75 -25.02 1.79 -12.97
C GLN A 75 -24.86 2.64 -14.24
N TYR A 76 -23.79 2.42 -14.98
CA TYR A 76 -23.46 3.14 -16.22
C TYR A 76 -23.16 2.16 -17.37
N PRO A 77 -24.18 1.46 -17.89
CA PRO A 77 -23.98 0.36 -18.85
C PRO A 77 -23.43 0.81 -20.22
N ASN A 78 -23.55 2.09 -20.55
CA ASN A 78 -23.11 2.65 -21.83
C ASN A 78 -21.66 3.13 -21.85
N VAL A 79 -20.94 3.05 -20.71
CA VAL A 79 -19.54 3.42 -20.60
C VAL A 79 -18.71 2.19 -20.22
N LYS A 80 -17.43 2.18 -20.57
CA LYS A 80 -16.51 1.15 -20.11
C LYS A 80 -15.84 1.59 -18.82
N VAL A 81 -16.01 0.80 -17.75
CA VAL A 81 -15.33 1.00 -16.47
C VAL A 81 -14.12 0.09 -16.39
N ASN A 82 -12.94 0.63 -16.68
CA ASN A 82 -11.67 -0.09 -16.57
C ASN A 82 -11.21 -0.12 -15.11
N ALA A 83 -10.52 -1.20 -14.72
CA ALA A 83 -9.95 -1.33 -13.38
C ALA A 83 -8.46 -1.67 -13.44
N ILE A 84 -7.66 -0.91 -12.68
CA ILE A 84 -6.24 -1.17 -12.46
C ILE A 84 -6.05 -1.80 -11.09
N HIS A 85 -5.51 -3.01 -11.07
CA HIS A 85 -5.16 -3.73 -9.85
C HIS A 85 -3.76 -3.30 -9.40
N ALA A 86 -3.70 -2.22 -8.61
CA ALA A 86 -2.47 -1.62 -8.10
C ALA A 86 -2.15 -2.01 -6.64
N ALA A 87 -2.74 -3.10 -6.13
CA ALA A 87 -2.54 -3.54 -4.76
C ALA A 87 -1.44 -4.62 -4.64
N ILE A 88 -0.68 -4.58 -3.55
CA ILE A 88 0.37 -5.56 -3.21
C ILE A 88 0.21 -6.00 -1.77
N GLY A 89 0.10 -7.31 -1.55
CA GLY A 89 -0.04 -7.88 -0.21
C GLY A 89 1.12 -7.53 0.73
N GLY A 90 0.79 -7.22 2.00
CA GLY A 90 1.78 -6.93 3.04
C GLY A 90 2.47 -5.57 2.92
N THR A 91 1.96 -4.63 2.11
CA THR A 91 2.60 -3.34 1.88
C THR A 91 1.78 -2.17 2.43
N GLY A 92 2.44 -1.24 3.11
CA GLY A 92 1.86 -0.02 3.63
C GLY A 92 1.99 1.17 2.67
N SER A 93 1.54 2.33 3.11
CA SER A 93 1.56 3.58 2.33
C SER A 93 2.97 4.05 1.97
N ASN A 94 3.98 3.68 2.75
CA ASN A 94 5.38 4.01 2.45
C ASN A 94 5.83 3.39 1.11
N LEU A 95 5.64 2.08 0.92
CA LEU A 95 5.90 1.47 -0.39
C LEU A 95 4.88 1.94 -1.42
N GLY A 96 3.65 2.25 -1.00
CA GLY A 96 2.66 2.91 -1.84
C GLY A 96 3.21 4.17 -2.49
N ALA A 97 3.73 5.12 -1.71
CA ALA A 97 4.30 6.36 -2.24
C ALA A 97 5.43 6.10 -3.26
N TYR A 98 6.31 5.13 -2.98
CA TYR A 98 7.40 4.80 -3.90
C TYR A 98 6.94 4.24 -5.25
N ARG A 99 5.92 3.35 -5.25
CA ARG A 99 5.47 2.64 -6.46
C ARG A 99 4.32 3.32 -7.20
N LEU A 100 3.90 4.50 -6.75
CA LEU A 100 2.72 5.20 -7.24
C LEU A 100 2.77 5.47 -8.75
N GLU A 101 3.90 5.99 -9.24
CA GLU A 101 4.11 6.27 -10.67
C GLU A 101 3.93 5.00 -11.49
N HIS A 102 4.66 3.95 -11.15
CA HIS A 102 4.67 2.70 -11.90
C HIS A 102 3.33 1.96 -11.84
N ASP A 103 2.69 1.89 -10.67
CA ASP A 103 1.52 1.03 -10.45
C ASP A 103 0.18 1.76 -10.73
N VAL A 104 0.17 3.09 -10.71
CA VAL A 104 -1.06 3.90 -10.79
C VAL A 104 -0.98 4.98 -11.86
N LEU A 105 -0.04 5.94 -11.76
CA LEU A 105 -0.08 7.17 -12.54
C LEU A 105 0.13 6.95 -14.04
N LYS A 106 0.99 6.01 -14.43
CA LYS A 106 1.20 5.65 -15.84
C LYS A 106 -0.08 5.23 -16.58
N TYR A 107 -1.10 4.79 -15.86
CA TYR A 107 -2.40 4.40 -16.42
C TYR A 107 -3.41 5.56 -16.48
N LYS A 108 -3.06 6.72 -15.94
CA LYS A 108 -3.88 7.94 -15.93
C LYS A 108 -5.31 7.69 -15.44
N PRO A 109 -5.52 7.14 -14.23
CA PRO A 109 -6.84 6.84 -13.72
C PRO A 109 -7.67 8.12 -13.51
N ASP A 110 -9.00 7.97 -13.56
CA ASP A 110 -9.96 9.01 -13.23
C ASP A 110 -10.32 9.02 -11.76
N LEU A 111 -10.15 7.87 -11.11
CA LEU A 111 -10.40 7.67 -9.69
C LEU A 111 -9.37 6.70 -9.10
N VAL A 112 -8.83 7.05 -7.93
CA VAL A 112 -7.96 6.15 -7.15
C VAL A 112 -8.62 5.84 -5.81
N PHE A 113 -8.93 4.56 -5.58
CA PHE A 113 -9.22 4.04 -4.24
C PHE A 113 -7.90 3.80 -3.53
N VAL A 114 -7.71 4.41 -2.35
CA VAL A 114 -6.48 4.27 -1.55
C VAL A 114 -6.81 3.58 -0.23
N GLU A 115 -6.18 2.40 0.04
CA GLU A 115 -6.40 1.58 1.23
C GLU A 115 -5.08 1.10 1.83
N PHE A 116 -4.66 1.67 2.95
CA PHE A 116 -3.45 1.27 3.67
C PHE A 116 -3.64 1.19 5.20
N ALA A 117 -4.83 1.47 5.73
CA ALA A 117 -5.06 1.60 7.16
C ALA A 117 -4.70 0.35 7.97
N VAL A 118 -4.90 -0.85 7.41
CA VAL A 118 -4.53 -2.12 8.05
C VAL A 118 -3.01 -2.28 8.08
N ASN A 119 -2.34 -2.08 6.95
CA ASN A 119 -0.90 -2.27 6.84
C ASN A 119 -0.08 -1.23 7.61
N ASP A 120 -0.61 -0.02 7.74
CA ASP A 120 0.02 1.08 8.48
C ASP A 120 -0.30 1.08 9.98
N SER A 121 -0.95 0.05 10.51
CA SER A 121 -1.37 -0.01 11.91
C SER A 121 -0.21 0.18 12.90
N GLY A 122 0.99 -0.29 12.55
CA GLY A 122 2.22 -0.13 13.35
C GLY A 122 3.11 1.06 12.95
N THR A 123 2.78 1.75 11.84
CA THR A 123 3.60 2.86 11.33
C THR A 123 3.47 4.10 12.23
N PRO A 124 4.56 4.80 12.58
CA PRO A 124 4.48 6.07 13.32
C PRO A 124 3.60 7.10 12.60
N PRO A 125 2.88 7.98 13.32
CA PRO A 125 1.95 8.96 12.72
C PRO A 125 2.60 9.84 11.66
N LEU A 126 3.79 10.35 11.94
CA LEU A 126 4.57 11.14 10.99
C LEU A 126 4.88 10.35 9.71
N GLY A 127 5.21 9.05 9.83
CA GLY A 127 5.44 8.18 8.67
C GLY A 127 4.21 8.04 7.78
N ILE A 128 3.03 7.84 8.39
CA ILE A 128 1.75 7.77 7.66
C ILE A 128 1.48 9.11 6.95
N ARG A 129 1.67 10.24 7.63
CA ARG A 129 1.45 11.57 7.02
C ARG A 129 2.38 11.79 5.85
N ARG A 130 3.68 11.54 6.01
CA ARG A 130 4.66 11.68 4.91
C ARG A 130 4.25 10.93 3.66
N SER A 131 3.91 9.65 3.80
CA SER A 131 3.60 8.79 2.66
C SER A 131 2.21 9.02 2.10
N MET A 132 1.17 9.09 2.94
CA MET A 132 -0.21 9.29 2.47
C MET A 132 -0.44 10.68 1.88
N GLU A 133 0.10 11.73 2.52
CA GLU A 133 0.08 13.07 1.94
C GLU A 133 0.88 13.12 0.63
N GLY A 134 2.03 12.45 0.61
CA GLY A 134 2.84 12.31 -0.60
C GLY A 134 2.06 11.69 -1.75
N ILE A 135 1.32 10.60 -1.50
CA ILE A 135 0.46 9.95 -2.49
C ILE A 135 -0.58 10.93 -3.04
N VAL A 136 -1.29 11.66 -2.17
CA VAL A 136 -2.31 12.64 -2.59
C VAL A 136 -1.70 13.73 -3.47
N ARG A 137 -0.63 14.33 -3.01
CA ARG A 137 0.02 15.47 -3.69
C ARG A 137 0.65 15.04 -5.01
N HIS A 138 1.23 13.85 -5.09
CA HIS A 138 1.79 13.32 -6.33
C HIS A 138 0.68 13.00 -7.35
N ILE A 139 -0.43 12.35 -6.92
CA ILE A 139 -1.58 12.12 -7.82
C ILE A 139 -2.09 13.43 -8.40
N TRP A 140 -2.35 14.43 -7.58
CA TRP A 140 -2.93 15.70 -8.06
C TRP A 140 -1.93 16.61 -8.76
N GLY A 141 -0.62 16.46 -8.47
CA GLY A 141 0.44 17.13 -9.23
C GLY A 141 0.48 16.68 -10.69
N ASP A 142 0.37 15.38 -10.94
CA ASP A 142 0.45 14.80 -12.28
C ASP A 142 -0.92 14.68 -12.96
N LEU A 143 -1.96 14.40 -12.19
CA LEU A 143 -3.32 14.15 -12.66
C LEU A 143 -4.33 15.04 -11.92
N PRO A 144 -4.35 16.35 -12.17
CA PRO A 144 -5.16 17.30 -11.39
C PRO A 144 -6.68 17.07 -11.49
N ASN A 145 -7.16 16.31 -12.45
CA ASN A 145 -8.57 15.94 -12.57
C ASN A 145 -8.89 14.52 -12.07
N CYS A 146 -7.94 13.83 -11.47
CA CYS A 146 -8.15 12.53 -10.87
C CYS A 146 -8.78 12.69 -9.48
N ASP A 147 -9.92 12.06 -9.23
CA ASP A 147 -10.51 12.04 -7.90
C ASP A 147 -9.85 10.94 -7.04
N ILE A 148 -9.81 11.16 -5.73
CA ILE A 148 -9.25 10.23 -4.75
C ILE A 148 -10.35 9.86 -3.74
N LEU A 149 -10.43 8.56 -3.39
CA LEU A 149 -11.29 8.04 -2.34
C LEU A 149 -10.46 7.22 -1.36
N PHE A 150 -10.39 7.64 -0.10
CA PHE A 150 -9.82 6.79 0.93
C PHE A 150 -10.86 5.79 1.43
N VAL A 151 -10.48 4.52 1.51
CA VAL A 151 -11.30 3.47 2.09
C VAL A 151 -10.54 2.77 3.21
N TYR A 152 -11.22 2.45 4.30
CA TYR A 152 -10.60 1.81 5.46
C TYR A 152 -11.20 0.44 5.69
N THR A 153 -10.32 -0.55 5.72
CA THR A 153 -10.61 -1.93 6.11
C THR A 153 -10.21 -2.16 7.56
N LEU A 154 -10.51 -3.32 8.11
CA LEU A 154 -10.11 -3.68 9.48
C LEU A 154 -9.67 -5.14 9.59
N THR A 155 -9.04 -5.44 10.72
CA THR A 155 -8.69 -6.81 11.13
C THR A 155 -9.22 -7.13 12.51
N ALA A 156 -9.27 -8.41 12.86
CA ALA A 156 -9.68 -8.87 14.19
C ALA A 156 -8.81 -8.24 15.31
N SER A 157 -7.53 -8.00 15.06
CA SER A 157 -6.63 -7.38 16.04
C SER A 157 -6.89 -5.89 16.29
N GLN A 158 -7.51 -5.20 15.32
CA GLN A 158 -7.88 -3.77 15.45
C GLN A 158 -9.27 -3.57 16.09
N LEU A 159 -10.11 -4.61 16.06
CA LEU A 159 -11.47 -4.53 16.57
C LEU A 159 -11.59 -4.00 18.01
N PRO A 160 -10.74 -4.41 19.00
CA PRO A 160 -10.82 -3.87 20.35
C PRO A 160 -10.62 -2.35 20.43
N GLN A 161 -9.84 -1.75 19.52
CA GLN A 161 -9.67 -0.30 19.45
C GLN A 161 -10.93 0.40 18.97
N MET A 162 -11.75 -0.28 18.16
CA MET A 162 -12.95 0.28 17.52
C MET A 162 -14.23 0.09 18.34
N GLN A 163 -14.23 -0.80 19.33
CA GLN A 163 -15.36 -1.05 20.22
C GLN A 163 -15.89 0.21 20.96
N PRO A 164 -15.05 1.20 21.35
CA PRO A 164 -15.48 2.47 21.93
C PRO A 164 -16.02 3.49 20.89
N ASP A 165 -16.41 3.05 19.68
CA ASP A 165 -16.88 3.90 18.58
C ASP A 165 -15.81 4.90 18.07
N VAL A 166 -14.56 4.48 18.06
CA VAL A 166 -13.44 5.25 17.51
C VAL A 166 -12.76 4.48 16.38
N MET A 167 -12.20 5.19 15.42
CA MET A 167 -11.44 4.60 14.33
C MET A 167 -10.11 4.02 14.84
N GLN A 168 -9.61 3.00 14.13
CA GLN A 168 -8.25 2.54 14.37
C GLN A 168 -7.24 3.68 14.16
N ARG A 169 -6.11 3.56 14.84
CA ARG A 169 -5.05 4.56 14.91
C ARG A 169 -4.63 5.10 13.53
N SER A 170 -4.34 4.20 12.60
CA SER A 170 -3.88 4.57 11.25
C SER A 170 -4.95 5.31 10.44
N ALA A 171 -6.22 4.85 10.50
CA ALA A 171 -7.32 5.55 9.85
C ALA A 171 -7.55 6.94 10.45
N SER A 172 -7.40 7.11 11.77
CA SER A 172 -7.50 8.43 12.42
C SER A 172 -6.47 9.42 11.86
N VAL A 173 -5.24 8.98 11.60
CA VAL A 173 -4.20 9.82 10.97
C VAL A 173 -4.57 10.14 9.52
N MET A 174 -5.08 9.15 8.77
CA MET A 174 -5.48 9.34 7.37
C MET A 174 -6.70 10.28 7.24
N GLU A 175 -7.60 10.28 8.23
CA GLU A 175 -8.72 11.21 8.28
C GLU A 175 -8.28 12.68 8.42
N GLU A 176 -7.18 12.96 9.11
CA GLU A 176 -6.64 14.31 9.17
C GLU A 176 -6.17 14.79 7.78
N ILE A 177 -5.54 13.89 7.01
CA ILE A 177 -5.13 14.19 5.63
C ILE A 177 -6.38 14.37 4.75
N ALA A 178 -7.37 13.51 4.93
CA ALA A 178 -8.62 13.58 4.19
C ALA A 178 -9.39 14.88 4.47
N ASP A 179 -9.42 15.36 5.72
CA ASP A 179 -9.99 16.67 6.06
C ASP A 179 -9.21 17.79 5.36
N TYR A 180 -7.87 17.77 5.50
CA TYR A 180 -7.01 18.84 4.99
C TYR A 180 -7.10 19.01 3.47
N TYR A 181 -7.25 17.90 2.74
CA TYR A 181 -7.37 17.90 1.27
C TYR A 181 -8.82 17.73 0.77
N ALA A 182 -9.81 17.76 1.66
CA ALA A 182 -11.22 17.53 1.35
C ALA A 182 -11.50 16.23 0.59
N ILE A 183 -10.76 15.16 0.89
CA ILE A 183 -10.90 13.85 0.25
C ILE A 183 -12.08 13.10 0.90
N PRO A 184 -13.01 12.53 0.11
CA PRO A 184 -14.07 11.68 0.66
C PRO A 184 -13.48 10.38 1.24
N THR A 185 -14.12 9.88 2.30
CA THR A 185 -13.67 8.64 2.96
C THR A 185 -14.83 7.70 3.23
N ILE A 186 -14.56 6.39 3.19
CA ILE A 186 -15.50 5.33 3.58
C ILE A 186 -14.81 4.37 4.53
N HIS A 187 -15.30 4.28 5.76
CA HIS A 187 -14.87 3.28 6.72
C HIS A 187 -15.74 2.02 6.58
N MET A 188 -15.27 1.06 5.80
CA MET A 188 -16.04 -0.14 5.44
C MET A 188 -16.27 -1.10 6.61
N GLY A 189 -15.68 -0.83 7.78
CA GLY A 189 -15.77 -1.68 8.96
C GLY A 189 -16.86 -1.31 9.98
N VAL A 190 -17.61 -0.23 9.80
CA VAL A 190 -18.58 0.22 10.82
C VAL A 190 -19.64 -0.85 11.09
N GLU A 191 -20.31 -1.34 10.06
CA GLU A 191 -21.31 -2.41 10.20
C GLU A 191 -20.71 -3.70 10.75
N ILE A 192 -19.46 -4.01 10.41
CA ILE A 192 -18.76 -5.21 10.91
C ILE A 192 -18.57 -5.14 12.42
N VAL A 193 -18.20 -3.96 12.96
CA VAL A 193 -18.08 -3.73 14.40
C VAL A 193 -19.42 -3.93 15.10
N GLU A 194 -20.51 -3.42 14.51
CA GLU A 194 -21.88 -3.59 15.06
C GLU A 194 -22.34 -5.05 15.02
N LEU A 195 -22.11 -5.74 13.91
CA LEU A 195 -22.48 -7.15 13.77
C LEU A 195 -21.68 -8.06 14.72
N GLU A 196 -20.41 -7.77 14.91
CA GLU A 196 -19.56 -8.51 15.88
C GLU A 196 -20.02 -8.25 17.31
N ARG A 197 -20.25 -6.97 17.69
CA ARG A 197 -20.74 -6.54 19.00
C ARG A 197 -22.11 -7.20 19.33
N SER A 198 -22.98 -7.35 18.33
CA SER A 198 -24.28 -8.00 18.48
C SER A 198 -24.22 -9.54 18.40
N GLY A 199 -23.04 -10.12 18.26
CA GLY A 199 -22.83 -11.57 18.17
C GLY A 199 -23.30 -12.20 16.86
N LYS A 200 -23.59 -11.39 15.82
CA LYS A 200 -24.04 -11.85 14.50
C LYS A 200 -22.91 -12.14 13.53
N LEU A 201 -21.67 -11.74 13.87
CA LEU A 201 -20.47 -11.95 13.05
C LEU A 201 -19.35 -12.57 13.89
N ILE A 202 -18.54 -13.40 13.27
CA ILE A 202 -17.30 -13.95 13.86
C ILE A 202 -16.13 -13.51 13.00
N MET A 203 -15.22 -12.73 13.58
CA MET A 203 -14.06 -12.19 12.87
C MET A 203 -13.11 -13.28 12.36
N LYS A 204 -12.94 -14.36 13.09
CA LYS A 204 -12.07 -15.48 12.72
C LYS A 204 -12.83 -16.79 12.80
N ALA A 205 -13.25 -17.30 11.65
CA ALA A 205 -14.02 -18.52 11.56
C ALA A 205 -13.74 -19.24 10.23
N SER A 206 -13.96 -20.57 10.21
CA SER A 206 -13.98 -21.36 8.99
C SER A 206 -15.19 -20.99 8.13
N ASN A 207 -15.06 -21.13 6.82
CA ASN A 207 -16.19 -21.07 5.88
C ASN A 207 -16.70 -22.47 5.51
N GLU A 208 -16.47 -23.46 6.36
CA GLU A 208 -16.96 -24.82 6.17
C GLU A 208 -18.50 -24.81 6.06
N GLY A 209 -19.02 -25.56 5.09
CA GLY A 209 -20.46 -25.58 4.81
C GLY A 209 -20.99 -24.36 4.02
N MET A 210 -20.14 -23.38 3.71
CA MET A 210 -20.52 -22.22 2.89
C MET A 210 -20.17 -22.43 1.42
N THR A 211 -20.93 -21.82 0.54
CA THR A 211 -20.62 -21.78 -0.89
C THR A 211 -19.34 -20.98 -1.12
N ARG A 212 -18.35 -21.59 -1.78
CA ARG A 212 -17.15 -20.90 -2.20
C ARG A 212 -17.43 -20.12 -3.49
N VAL A 213 -17.06 -18.86 -3.52
CA VAL A 213 -17.22 -17.99 -4.68
C VAL A 213 -15.84 -17.55 -5.15
N SER A 214 -15.54 -17.72 -6.43
CA SER A 214 -14.30 -17.20 -7.01
C SER A 214 -14.44 -15.71 -7.34
N GLY A 215 -13.30 -14.99 -7.35
CA GLY A 215 -13.31 -13.57 -7.68
C GLY A 215 -13.83 -13.23 -9.07
N LYS A 216 -13.80 -14.18 -10.02
CA LYS A 216 -14.36 -14.01 -11.38
C LYS A 216 -15.87 -14.20 -11.42
N GLU A 217 -16.40 -14.96 -10.47
CA GLU A 217 -17.81 -15.36 -10.38
C GLU A 217 -18.53 -14.67 -9.23
N LEU A 218 -17.95 -13.61 -8.65
CA LEU A 218 -18.53 -12.91 -7.54
C LEU A 218 -19.99 -12.53 -7.83
N ASN A 219 -20.89 -13.19 -7.11
CA ASN A 219 -22.31 -12.93 -7.16
C ASN A 219 -22.75 -12.37 -5.83
N LEU A 220 -23.27 -11.14 -5.83
CA LEU A 220 -23.80 -10.46 -4.63
C LEU A 220 -25.02 -11.18 -4.03
N SER A 221 -25.69 -12.04 -4.80
CA SER A 221 -26.80 -12.88 -4.37
C SER A 221 -26.34 -14.29 -3.94
N ALA A 222 -25.06 -14.50 -3.63
CA ALA A 222 -24.54 -15.79 -3.21
C ALA A 222 -25.32 -16.34 -2.01
N ASP A 223 -25.82 -17.56 -2.15
CA ASP A 223 -26.51 -18.28 -1.08
C ASP A 223 -25.55 -18.56 0.10
N ASN A 224 -26.13 -18.88 1.24
CA ASN A 224 -25.42 -19.15 2.49
C ASN A 224 -24.35 -18.14 2.91
N PHE A 225 -24.83 -16.93 3.14
CA PHE A 225 -24.06 -15.82 3.73
C PHE A 225 -23.69 -16.07 5.21
N VAL A 226 -24.38 -17.00 5.90
CA VAL A 226 -24.20 -17.36 7.31
C VAL A 226 -23.76 -18.81 7.46
N ASN A 227 -23.02 -19.09 8.53
CA ASN A 227 -22.64 -20.46 8.92
C ASN A 227 -23.82 -21.22 9.58
N ALA A 228 -23.58 -22.46 10.03
CA ALA A 228 -24.59 -23.29 10.68
C ALA A 228 -25.17 -22.68 11.97
N ASP A 229 -24.42 -21.80 12.66
CA ASP A 229 -24.87 -21.09 13.87
C ASP A 229 -25.62 -19.78 13.56
N GLY A 230 -25.91 -19.50 12.29
CA GLY A 230 -26.58 -18.27 11.86
C GLY A 230 -25.70 -17.03 11.96
N LYS A 231 -24.37 -17.19 12.04
CA LYS A 231 -23.40 -16.09 12.14
C LYS A 231 -22.63 -15.91 10.84
N ILE A 232 -22.27 -14.67 10.55
CA ILE A 232 -21.44 -14.31 9.39
C ILE A 232 -19.97 -14.60 9.73
N PRO A 233 -19.27 -15.55 9.06
CA PRO A 233 -17.82 -15.72 9.18
C PRO A 233 -17.12 -14.64 8.33
N PHE A 234 -16.35 -13.77 8.99
CA PHE A 234 -15.70 -12.66 8.31
C PHE A 234 -14.45 -13.10 7.52
N ALA A 235 -13.52 -13.78 8.19
CA ALA A 235 -12.25 -14.21 7.61
C ALA A 235 -11.76 -15.52 8.26
N ARG A 236 -10.91 -16.28 7.57
CA ARG A 236 -10.28 -17.46 8.14
C ARG A 236 -9.20 -17.10 9.17
N ASP A 237 -8.40 -16.11 8.86
CA ASP A 237 -7.23 -15.66 9.64
C ASP A 237 -7.51 -14.41 10.49
N GLY A 238 -8.69 -13.82 10.34
CA GLY A 238 -9.08 -12.59 11.01
C GLY A 238 -8.54 -11.32 10.33
N VAL A 239 -7.97 -11.46 9.12
CA VAL A 239 -7.38 -10.36 8.32
C VAL A 239 -8.00 -10.26 6.94
N HIS A 240 -8.00 -11.36 6.19
CA HIS A 240 -8.40 -11.42 4.79
C HIS A 240 -9.85 -11.88 4.67
N PRO A 241 -10.81 -10.96 4.40
CA PRO A 241 -12.22 -11.29 4.37
C PRO A 241 -12.55 -12.34 3.31
N TYR A 242 -13.55 -13.17 3.59
CA TYR A 242 -14.10 -14.03 2.55
C TYR A 242 -14.83 -13.21 1.49
N GLU A 243 -14.74 -13.65 0.23
CA GLU A 243 -15.31 -12.95 -0.92
C GLU A 243 -16.84 -12.78 -0.80
N ASN A 244 -17.53 -13.80 -0.29
CA ASN A 244 -18.99 -13.85 -0.19
C ASN A 244 -19.55 -13.43 1.18
N THR A 245 -18.73 -12.90 2.09
CA THR A 245 -19.19 -12.37 3.38
C THR A 245 -18.57 -11.02 3.69
N GLY A 246 -17.35 -10.96 4.23
CA GLY A 246 -16.73 -9.70 4.65
C GLY A 246 -16.54 -8.70 3.50
N HIS A 247 -16.20 -9.15 2.29
CA HIS A 247 -16.11 -8.27 1.14
C HIS A 247 -17.47 -7.80 0.62
N ILE A 248 -18.55 -8.55 0.86
CA ILE A 248 -19.92 -8.06 0.58
C ILE A 248 -20.28 -6.95 1.56
N LEU A 249 -20.00 -7.12 2.86
CA LEU A 249 -20.23 -6.05 3.86
C LEU A 249 -19.43 -4.78 3.51
N TYR A 250 -18.19 -4.92 3.04
CA TYR A 250 -17.41 -3.78 2.54
C TYR A 250 -18.09 -3.10 1.35
N MET A 251 -18.63 -3.88 0.41
CA MET A 251 -19.31 -3.30 -0.74
C MET A 251 -20.61 -2.62 -0.35
N GLU A 252 -21.37 -3.15 0.62
CA GLU A 252 -22.58 -2.51 1.12
C GLU A 252 -22.28 -1.15 1.78
N ALA A 253 -21.18 -1.02 2.54
CA ALA A 253 -20.73 0.27 3.07
C ALA A 253 -20.40 1.26 1.93
N ILE A 254 -19.74 0.80 0.86
CA ILE A 254 -19.47 1.62 -0.33
C ILE A 254 -20.80 2.08 -0.95
N LYS A 255 -21.76 1.17 -1.19
CA LYS A 255 -23.06 1.52 -1.80
C LYS A 255 -23.82 2.55 -0.98
N ARG A 256 -23.87 2.40 0.35
CA ARG A 256 -24.56 3.35 1.24
C ARG A 256 -23.92 4.74 1.22
N SER A 257 -22.60 4.79 1.05
CA SER A 257 -21.82 6.04 1.11
C SER A 257 -21.82 6.83 -0.21
N LEU A 258 -21.85 6.14 -1.35
CA LEU A 258 -21.70 6.76 -2.67
C LEU A 258 -22.73 7.83 -3.01
N PRO A 259 -24.04 7.75 -2.65
CA PRO A 259 -25.01 8.80 -2.96
C PRO A 259 -24.64 10.17 -2.36
N ALA A 260 -24.19 10.21 -1.10
CA ALA A 260 -23.76 11.45 -0.46
C ALA A 260 -22.44 11.96 -1.06
N ILE A 261 -21.50 11.07 -1.37
CA ILE A 261 -20.22 11.40 -2.02
C ILE A 261 -20.47 11.95 -3.44
N LYS A 262 -21.38 11.35 -4.20
CA LYS A 262 -21.77 11.83 -5.53
C LYS A 262 -22.39 13.23 -5.49
N ALA A 263 -23.18 13.53 -4.47
CA ALA A 263 -23.84 14.83 -4.31
C ALA A 263 -22.89 15.94 -3.82
N ALA A 264 -21.67 15.59 -3.40
CA ALA A 264 -20.70 16.52 -2.84
C ALA A 264 -19.70 17.02 -3.89
N GLY A 265 -19.13 18.21 -3.62
CA GLY A 265 -18.06 18.81 -4.40
C GLY A 265 -18.49 19.45 -5.71
N GLN A 266 -17.53 19.97 -6.42
CA GLN A 266 -17.71 20.63 -7.72
C GLN A 266 -16.63 20.18 -8.67
N LYS A 267 -16.99 19.91 -9.93
CA LYS A 267 -16.06 19.55 -10.99
C LYS A 267 -15.00 20.62 -11.18
N GLY A 268 -13.77 20.22 -11.26
CA GLY A 268 -12.63 21.10 -11.52
C GLY A 268 -11.31 20.44 -11.13
N PRO A 269 -10.18 21.00 -11.57
CA PRO A 269 -8.89 20.46 -11.23
C PRO A 269 -8.57 20.66 -9.74
N HIS A 270 -7.98 19.66 -9.11
CA HIS A 270 -7.39 19.74 -7.77
C HIS A 270 -6.06 20.53 -7.83
N ALA A 271 -6.09 21.70 -8.50
CA ALA A 271 -4.96 22.61 -8.60
C ALA A 271 -4.87 23.51 -7.36
N ASN A 272 -3.75 24.21 -7.19
CA ASN A 272 -3.50 25.09 -6.04
C ASN A 272 -3.51 24.36 -4.69
N LEU A 273 -2.78 23.25 -4.63
CA LEU A 273 -2.62 22.51 -3.41
C LEU A 273 -2.13 23.40 -2.26
N PRO A 274 -2.68 23.26 -1.05
CA PRO A 274 -2.16 23.97 0.11
C PRO A 274 -0.72 23.55 0.41
N LYS A 275 -0.05 24.27 1.31
CA LYS A 275 1.28 23.84 1.79
C LYS A 275 1.19 22.42 2.36
N PRO A 276 2.22 21.59 2.22
CA PRO A 276 2.21 20.29 2.84
C PRO A 276 1.95 20.37 4.35
N MET A 277 1.21 19.40 4.90
CA MET A 277 1.03 19.25 6.36
C MET A 277 2.36 18.96 7.05
N VAL A 278 3.23 18.19 6.36
CA VAL A 278 4.59 17.90 6.81
C VAL A 278 5.59 18.35 5.74
N ALA A 279 6.62 19.08 6.17
CA ALA A 279 7.58 19.71 5.24
C ALA A 279 8.36 18.68 4.38
N ASP A 280 8.51 17.46 4.89
CA ASP A 280 9.22 16.37 4.25
C ASP A 280 8.25 15.27 3.75
N CYS A 281 7.06 15.66 3.26
CA CYS A 281 6.13 14.73 2.64
C CYS A 281 6.72 14.09 1.38
N TRP A 282 6.28 12.88 1.06
CA TRP A 282 6.87 12.09 -0.02
C TRP A 282 6.18 12.34 -1.38
N GLU A 283 5.99 13.62 -1.73
CA GLU A 283 5.35 14.00 -3.01
C GLU A 283 6.28 13.89 -4.23
N LYS A 284 7.60 13.95 -4.02
CA LYS A 284 8.61 13.89 -5.08
C LYS A 284 9.37 12.58 -5.02
N VAL A 285 8.73 11.51 -5.42
CA VAL A 285 9.38 10.20 -5.53
C VAL A 285 9.85 9.99 -6.96
N VAL A 286 11.12 9.64 -7.13
CA VAL A 286 11.68 9.20 -8.41
C VAL A 286 12.16 7.76 -8.31
N THR A 287 11.99 7.03 -9.41
CA THR A 287 12.44 5.64 -9.56
C THR A 287 13.66 5.61 -10.46
N ILE A 288 14.78 5.14 -9.93
CA ILE A 288 16.08 5.12 -10.63
C ILE A 288 16.47 3.65 -10.87
N PRO A 289 16.62 3.20 -12.11
CA PRO A 289 17.14 1.86 -12.41
C PRO A 289 18.62 1.75 -12.03
N PHE A 290 19.09 0.55 -11.74
CA PHE A 290 20.50 0.36 -11.34
C PHE A 290 21.49 0.59 -12.48
N ASP A 291 21.09 0.54 -13.75
CA ASP A 291 21.91 0.91 -14.91
C ASP A 291 21.85 2.41 -15.27
N HIS A 292 21.27 3.24 -14.41
CA HIS A 292 21.28 4.70 -14.57
C HIS A 292 22.73 5.25 -14.52
N PRO A 293 23.13 6.21 -15.38
CA PRO A 293 24.50 6.74 -15.43
C PRO A 293 25.06 7.27 -14.10
N ALA A 294 24.21 7.81 -13.23
CA ALA A 294 24.61 8.28 -11.89
C ALA A 294 24.75 7.16 -10.84
N VAL A 295 24.51 5.90 -11.20
CA VAL A 295 24.71 4.73 -10.33
C VAL A 295 25.98 4.02 -10.76
N HIS A 296 27.01 4.04 -9.92
CA HIS A 296 28.29 3.41 -10.21
C HIS A 296 28.33 2.01 -9.60
N ILE A 297 28.58 1.01 -10.44
CA ILE A 297 28.65 -0.38 -10.04
C ILE A 297 30.03 -0.96 -10.38
N THR A 298 30.63 -1.61 -9.41
CA THR A 298 31.88 -2.37 -9.59
C THR A 298 31.69 -3.81 -9.13
N GLY A 299 32.61 -4.70 -9.53
CA GLY A 299 32.53 -6.12 -9.19
C GLY A 299 31.52 -6.90 -10.04
N PRO A 300 31.11 -8.10 -9.60
CA PRO A 300 30.29 -9.00 -10.40
C PRO A 300 28.79 -8.66 -10.30
N TRP A 301 28.21 -8.19 -11.41
CA TRP A 301 26.79 -7.93 -11.54
C TRP A 301 26.29 -8.21 -12.96
N ARG A 302 24.97 -8.30 -13.11
CA ARG A 302 24.33 -8.40 -14.42
C ARG A 302 22.92 -7.79 -14.36
N LYS A 303 22.47 -7.28 -15.49
CA LYS A 303 21.05 -7.07 -15.75
C LYS A 303 20.44 -8.44 -16.07
N ASP A 304 19.40 -8.83 -15.35
CA ASP A 304 18.78 -10.13 -15.51
C ASP A 304 17.95 -10.17 -16.79
N PRO A 305 18.02 -11.23 -17.59
CA PRO A 305 17.14 -11.38 -18.74
C PRO A 305 15.66 -11.54 -18.27
N HIS A 306 14.71 -11.08 -19.06
CA HIS A 306 13.27 -11.09 -18.68
C HIS A 306 12.69 -12.50 -18.52
N ASP A 307 13.38 -13.55 -18.91
CA ASP A 307 13.04 -14.95 -18.67
C ASP A 307 13.74 -15.58 -17.47
N ASP A 308 14.59 -14.82 -16.73
CA ASP A 308 15.26 -15.31 -15.52
C ASP A 308 14.22 -15.86 -14.51
N PRO A 309 14.37 -17.09 -14.03
CA PRO A 309 13.34 -17.74 -13.20
C PRO A 309 13.13 -17.09 -11.84
N VAL A 310 14.09 -16.31 -11.33
CA VAL A 310 13.98 -15.59 -10.05
C VAL A 310 13.25 -14.27 -10.23
N THR A 311 13.61 -13.49 -11.24
CA THR A 311 13.16 -12.10 -11.40
C THR A 311 11.95 -11.94 -12.30
N ARG A 312 11.73 -12.85 -13.27
CA ARG A 312 10.57 -12.85 -14.17
C ARG A 312 9.22 -12.69 -13.47
N PRO A 313 8.92 -13.35 -12.33
CA PRO A 313 7.64 -13.18 -11.65
C PRO A 313 7.37 -11.76 -11.14
N PHE A 314 8.39 -10.91 -11.10
CA PHE A 314 8.33 -9.56 -10.55
C PHE A 314 8.41 -8.44 -11.60
N LEU A 315 8.53 -8.77 -12.90
CA LEU A 315 8.62 -7.78 -13.99
C LEU A 315 7.38 -6.87 -14.12
N ASN A 316 6.29 -7.25 -13.51
CA ASN A 316 5.11 -6.38 -13.38
C ASN A 316 5.26 -5.32 -12.26
N ARG A 317 6.39 -5.29 -11.56
CA ARG A 317 6.67 -4.40 -10.41
C ARG A 317 7.84 -3.46 -10.64
N ALA A 318 8.75 -3.82 -11.51
CA ALA A 318 9.82 -2.98 -12.02
C ALA A 318 10.14 -3.44 -13.45
N ASP A 319 10.54 -2.52 -14.31
CA ASP A 319 10.78 -2.80 -15.73
C ASP A 319 11.95 -3.77 -15.93
N ASP A 320 12.95 -3.68 -15.06
CA ASP A 320 14.14 -4.53 -15.08
C ASP A 320 14.52 -4.96 -13.65
N PHE A 321 15.28 -6.06 -13.58
CA PHE A 321 15.93 -6.53 -12.37
C PHE A 321 17.42 -6.78 -12.62
N PHE A 322 18.19 -6.71 -11.53
CA PHE A 322 19.64 -6.83 -11.53
C PHE A 322 20.06 -7.80 -10.43
N SER A 323 21.02 -8.65 -10.75
CA SER A 323 21.66 -9.57 -9.80
C SER A 323 23.07 -9.09 -9.49
N PHE A 324 23.40 -9.03 -8.21
CA PHE A 324 24.70 -8.66 -7.69
C PHE A 324 25.25 -9.82 -6.86
N ASP A 325 26.38 -10.35 -7.27
CA ASP A 325 27.08 -11.41 -6.52
C ASP A 325 28.03 -10.82 -5.47
N SER A 326 28.56 -11.65 -4.58
CA SER A 326 29.53 -11.23 -3.57
C SER A 326 30.73 -10.50 -4.20
N GLY A 327 31.11 -9.39 -3.61
CA GLY A 327 32.13 -8.48 -4.12
C GLY A 327 31.61 -7.35 -5.02
N ALA A 328 30.34 -7.35 -5.39
CA ALA A 328 29.74 -6.21 -6.06
C ALA A 328 29.60 -5.03 -5.08
N GLU A 329 29.85 -3.83 -5.59
CA GLU A 329 29.67 -2.57 -4.86
C GLU A 329 28.92 -1.57 -5.74
N ILE A 330 27.88 -0.96 -5.18
CA ILE A 330 26.99 0.00 -5.83
C ILE A 330 27.11 1.32 -5.08
N THR A 331 27.41 2.41 -5.77
CA THR A 331 27.51 3.75 -5.18
C THR A 331 26.68 4.75 -5.99
N PHE A 332 25.90 5.57 -5.31
CA PHE A 332 25.18 6.69 -5.90
C PHE A 332 25.02 7.83 -4.90
N LYS A 333 24.66 9.01 -5.41
CA LYS A 333 24.34 10.16 -4.59
C LYS A 333 22.90 10.59 -4.80
N TYR A 334 22.28 11.07 -3.75
CA TYR A 334 20.97 11.68 -3.85
C TYR A 334 20.83 12.92 -2.97
N LYS A 335 19.94 13.81 -3.37
CA LYS A 335 19.49 14.95 -2.60
C LYS A 335 18.03 14.76 -2.29
N GLY A 336 17.66 14.81 -1.01
CA GLY A 336 16.29 14.51 -0.60
C GLY A 336 16.20 13.92 0.80
N VAL A 337 15.00 13.46 1.16
CA VAL A 337 14.68 13.03 2.53
C VAL A 337 14.77 11.53 2.77
N ASN A 338 14.68 10.71 1.71
CA ASN A 338 14.71 9.26 1.87
C ASN A 338 15.17 8.55 0.60
N ALA A 339 15.82 7.39 0.76
CA ALA A 339 16.12 6.47 -0.32
C ALA A 339 15.89 5.01 0.11
N ALA A 340 15.47 4.16 -0.82
CA ALA A 340 15.27 2.73 -0.60
C ALA A 340 15.57 1.94 -1.87
N ALA A 341 16.03 0.70 -1.74
CA ALA A 341 16.12 -0.23 -2.87
C ALA A 341 14.86 -1.11 -2.91
N TYR A 342 14.27 -1.25 -4.09
CA TYR A 342 13.22 -2.23 -4.35
C TYR A 342 13.88 -3.54 -4.74
N ASN A 343 13.87 -4.50 -3.84
CA ASN A 343 14.69 -5.70 -3.92
C ASN A 343 13.88 -6.99 -3.80
N ILE A 344 14.52 -8.11 -4.10
CA ILE A 344 13.96 -9.44 -3.91
C ILE A 344 14.76 -10.16 -2.84
N ILE A 345 14.09 -10.64 -1.80
CA ILE A 345 14.66 -11.54 -0.80
C ILE A 345 14.20 -12.98 -1.07
N GLY A 346 15.03 -13.94 -0.72
CA GLY A 346 14.70 -15.34 -0.98
C GLY A 346 15.84 -16.31 -0.67
N PRO A 347 15.72 -17.56 -1.10
CA PRO A 347 16.70 -18.61 -0.80
C PRO A 347 18.14 -18.26 -1.12
N GLN A 348 18.36 -17.53 -2.21
CA GLN A 348 19.69 -17.09 -2.68
C GLN A 348 20.16 -15.78 -2.02
N GLY A 349 19.37 -15.20 -1.12
CA GLY A 349 19.69 -13.93 -0.47
C GLY A 349 20.98 -14.02 0.36
N GLY A 350 21.85 -13.01 0.19
CA GLY A 350 23.10 -12.83 0.91
C GLY A 350 23.03 -11.77 2.00
N VAL A 351 24.19 -11.24 2.36
CA VAL A 351 24.34 -10.10 3.27
C VAL A 351 24.85 -8.92 2.46
N VAL A 352 24.22 -7.77 2.65
CA VAL A 352 24.71 -6.50 2.13
C VAL A 352 25.05 -5.56 3.28
N GLU A 353 26.14 -4.82 3.10
CA GLU A 353 26.53 -3.71 3.97
C GLU A 353 26.14 -2.41 3.29
N VAL A 354 25.46 -1.54 4.02
CA VAL A 354 25.07 -0.22 3.51
C VAL A 354 25.73 0.87 4.32
N SER A 355 26.54 1.69 3.65
CA SER A 355 27.16 2.89 4.23
C SER A 355 26.48 4.14 3.71
N ILE A 356 26.29 5.10 4.60
CA ILE A 356 25.71 6.42 4.30
C ILE A 356 26.79 7.45 4.64
N ASP A 357 27.18 8.27 3.67
CA ASP A 357 28.20 9.32 3.80
C ASP A 357 29.54 8.80 4.36
N GLY A 358 29.91 7.56 4.04
CA GLY A 358 31.14 6.92 4.54
C GLY A 358 31.09 6.53 6.01
N ALA A 359 29.94 6.60 6.68
CA ALA A 359 29.78 6.14 8.06
C ALA A 359 29.94 4.62 8.16
N LYS A 360 30.10 4.11 9.40
CA LYS A 360 30.14 2.66 9.67
C LYS A 360 28.93 1.98 9.04
N PRO A 361 29.13 0.97 8.18
CA PRO A 361 28.03 0.27 7.53
C PRO A 361 27.10 -0.42 8.53
N TYR A 362 25.80 -0.42 8.21
CA TYR A 362 24.87 -1.36 8.80
C TYR A 362 24.69 -2.57 7.88
N VAL A 363 24.29 -3.68 8.48
CA VAL A 363 24.13 -4.97 7.79
C VAL A 363 22.65 -5.20 7.49
N SER A 364 22.33 -5.51 6.23
CA SER A 364 21.02 -5.94 5.79
C SER A 364 21.08 -7.37 5.24
N ARG A 365 20.33 -8.27 5.87
CA ARG A 365 20.21 -9.65 5.39
C ARG A 365 19.10 -9.73 4.36
N GLN A 366 19.41 -10.30 3.19
CA GLN A 366 18.46 -10.53 2.12
C GLN A 366 17.75 -11.87 2.27
N PHE A 367 17.63 -12.33 3.51
CA PHE A 367 17.06 -13.61 3.91
C PHE A 367 16.33 -13.50 5.24
N ASP A 368 15.13 -14.04 5.31
CA ASP A 368 14.28 -14.07 6.51
C ASP A 368 13.62 -15.46 6.72
N PRO A 369 12.84 -15.65 7.80
CA PRO A 369 12.22 -16.95 8.10
C PRO A 369 11.28 -17.52 7.04
N TYR A 370 10.78 -16.70 6.11
CA TYR A 370 9.89 -17.11 5.02
C TYR A 370 10.62 -17.49 3.73
N CYS A 371 11.95 -17.31 3.64
CA CYS A 371 12.71 -17.42 2.39
C CYS A 371 12.89 -18.86 1.89
N THR A 372 11.81 -19.63 1.80
CA THR A 372 11.71 -20.82 0.96
C THR A 372 11.32 -20.48 -0.49
N TYR A 373 10.95 -19.24 -0.76
CA TYR A 373 10.61 -18.69 -2.08
C TYR A 373 11.04 -17.22 -2.16
N HIS A 374 11.02 -16.67 -3.37
CA HIS A 374 11.41 -15.28 -3.60
C HIS A 374 10.21 -14.33 -3.39
N ARG A 375 10.47 -13.18 -2.76
CA ARG A 375 9.47 -12.15 -2.46
C ARG A 375 10.06 -10.76 -2.66
N LEU A 376 9.22 -9.82 -3.10
CA LEU A 376 9.57 -8.41 -3.09
C LEU A 376 9.77 -7.90 -1.67
N ALA A 377 10.75 -7.05 -1.51
CA ALA A 377 11.07 -6.35 -0.27
C ALA A 377 11.49 -4.90 -0.58
N THR A 378 11.64 -4.13 0.45
CA THR A 378 12.20 -2.78 0.37
C THR A 378 13.32 -2.67 1.38
N MET A 379 14.53 -2.39 0.89
CA MET A 379 15.69 -2.18 1.73
C MET A 379 15.91 -0.68 1.90
N TRP A 380 15.88 -0.22 3.15
CA TRP A 380 16.16 1.18 3.47
C TRP A 380 17.62 1.53 3.16
N LEU A 381 17.84 2.72 2.57
CA LEU A 381 19.16 3.21 2.17
C LEU A 381 19.56 4.51 2.84
N GLY A 382 18.65 5.14 3.56
CA GLY A 382 18.94 6.34 4.31
C GLY A 382 17.77 7.31 4.39
N ASN A 383 17.85 8.22 5.35
CA ASN A 383 16.95 9.37 5.49
C ASN A 383 17.74 10.63 5.83
N SER A 384 17.12 11.77 5.62
CA SER A 384 17.63 13.08 6.02
C SER A 384 16.47 13.94 6.52
N THR A 385 16.74 14.73 7.54
CA THR A 385 15.85 15.82 7.96
C THR A 385 16.09 17.10 7.17
N ASP A 386 17.21 17.15 6.43
CA ASP A 386 17.57 18.25 5.54
C ASP A 386 17.43 17.75 4.09
N PRO A 387 16.39 18.20 3.34
CA PRO A 387 16.15 17.77 1.97
C PRO A 387 17.21 18.30 0.99
N GLU A 388 17.95 19.33 1.34
CA GLU A 388 18.99 19.92 0.51
C GLU A 388 20.33 19.21 0.64
N LYS A 389 20.48 18.36 1.66
CA LYS A 389 21.73 17.64 1.90
C LYS A 389 21.92 16.51 0.89
N ILE A 390 23.07 16.54 0.19
CA ILE A 390 23.51 15.42 -0.67
C ILE A 390 24.01 14.29 0.22
N ARG A 391 23.50 13.09 -0.03
CA ARG A 391 23.89 11.85 0.62
C ARG A 391 24.61 10.95 -0.37
N THR A 392 25.66 10.30 0.08
CA THR A 392 26.33 9.23 -0.67
C THR A 392 25.95 7.89 -0.07
N ILE A 393 25.40 7.00 -0.88
CA ILE A 393 25.07 5.64 -0.50
C ILE A 393 26.04 4.67 -1.13
N THR A 394 26.57 3.75 -0.34
CA THR A 394 27.37 2.63 -0.84
C THR A 394 26.73 1.33 -0.34
N ILE A 395 26.39 0.43 -1.26
CA ILE A 395 25.86 -0.90 -0.98
C ILE A 395 26.93 -1.91 -1.42
N LYS A 396 27.40 -2.73 -0.50
CA LYS A 396 28.39 -3.77 -0.76
C LYS A 396 27.79 -5.14 -0.53
N VAL A 397 27.82 -6.00 -1.53
CA VAL A 397 27.42 -7.40 -1.40
C VAL A 397 28.61 -8.19 -0.85
N THR A 398 28.41 -8.83 0.31
CA THR A 398 29.48 -9.51 1.03
C THR A 398 29.41 -11.02 0.85
N ASP A 399 30.51 -11.70 1.16
CA ASP A 399 30.58 -13.16 1.27
C ASP A 399 30.32 -13.66 2.71
N GLN A 400 29.83 -12.78 3.59
CA GLN A 400 29.53 -13.12 4.98
C GLN A 400 28.57 -14.31 5.04
N PRO A 401 28.96 -15.41 5.72
CA PRO A 401 28.10 -16.59 5.81
C PRO A 401 26.84 -16.32 6.62
N ILE A 402 25.75 -16.94 6.20
CA ILE A 402 24.47 -16.89 6.90
C ILE A 402 24.07 -18.31 7.25
N ASP A 403 23.76 -18.57 8.52
CA ASP A 403 23.06 -19.79 8.90
C ASP A 403 21.58 -19.70 8.51
N LYS A 404 21.30 -19.91 7.22
CA LYS A 404 19.97 -19.81 6.64
C LYS A 404 18.99 -20.78 7.29
N ARG A 405 19.49 -21.98 7.66
CA ARG A 405 18.64 -22.99 8.30
C ARG A 405 18.17 -22.57 9.69
N ALA A 406 19.05 -21.93 10.49
CA ALA A 406 18.68 -21.42 11.81
C ALA A 406 17.67 -20.26 11.74
N ILE A 407 17.69 -19.48 10.65
CA ILE A 407 16.76 -18.34 10.45
C ILE A 407 15.36 -18.83 10.07
N LEU A 408 15.25 -19.91 9.29
CA LEU A 408 13.95 -20.41 8.81
C LEU A 408 13.06 -20.85 9.97
N PHE A 409 11.75 -20.59 9.83
CA PHE A 409 10.74 -21.19 10.71
C PHE A 409 10.85 -22.72 10.70
N ASP A 410 10.53 -23.38 11.81
CA ASP A 410 10.64 -24.84 11.93
C ASP A 410 9.91 -25.60 10.83
N HIS A 411 8.73 -25.14 10.43
CA HIS A 411 7.96 -25.74 9.33
C HIS A 411 8.59 -25.53 7.95
N ASN A 412 9.54 -24.60 7.79
CA ASN A 412 10.27 -24.31 6.56
C ASN A 412 11.63 -25.02 6.46
N LYS A 413 12.20 -25.48 7.58
CA LYS A 413 13.50 -26.19 7.61
C LYS A 413 13.54 -27.44 6.72
N PRO A 414 12.46 -28.23 6.58
CA PRO A 414 12.46 -29.38 5.67
C PRO A 414 12.70 -29.01 4.19
N ASP A 415 12.34 -27.79 3.73
CA ASP A 415 12.66 -27.34 2.37
C ASP A 415 14.18 -27.14 2.20
N PHE A 416 14.83 -26.55 3.20
CA PHE A 416 16.29 -26.38 3.23
C PHE A 416 17.01 -27.72 3.18
N ASP A 417 16.58 -28.67 4.03
CA ASP A 417 17.23 -30.00 4.17
C ASP A 417 17.10 -30.83 2.87
N LYS A 418 15.99 -30.67 2.15
CA LYS A 418 15.72 -31.37 0.88
C LYS A 418 16.42 -30.70 -0.33
N ASN A 419 16.62 -29.39 -0.29
CA ASN A 419 17.07 -28.60 -1.42
C ASN A 419 18.26 -27.69 -1.06
N PRO A 420 19.38 -28.18 -0.50
CA PRO A 420 20.47 -27.35 0.00
C PRO A 420 21.07 -26.44 -1.08
N ALA A 421 21.22 -26.92 -2.30
CA ALA A 421 21.77 -26.15 -3.44
C ALA A 421 20.96 -24.88 -3.76
N LYS A 422 19.67 -24.85 -3.43
CA LYS A 422 18.79 -23.67 -3.57
C LYS A 422 19.27 -22.49 -2.72
N TYR A 423 19.98 -22.76 -1.62
CA TYR A 423 20.36 -21.80 -0.58
C TYR A 423 21.86 -21.43 -0.59
N GLU A 424 22.66 -22.04 -1.45
CA GLU A 424 24.13 -21.88 -1.45
C GLU A 424 24.58 -20.47 -1.88
N LYS A 425 23.89 -19.87 -2.85
CA LYS A 425 24.28 -18.56 -3.38
C LYS A 425 24.02 -17.44 -2.38
N LEU A 426 24.89 -16.42 -2.41
CA LEU A 426 24.78 -15.19 -1.64
C LEU A 426 24.66 -14.02 -2.61
N ARG A 427 23.43 -13.61 -2.92
CA ARG A 427 23.10 -12.60 -3.92
C ARG A 427 22.26 -11.47 -3.33
N PHE A 428 22.37 -10.33 -3.96
CA PHE A 428 21.42 -9.24 -3.85
C PHE A 428 20.70 -9.09 -5.20
N PHE A 429 19.36 -9.13 -5.18
CA PHE A 429 18.53 -8.89 -6.35
C PHE A 429 17.76 -7.61 -6.16
N ALA A 430 17.81 -6.69 -7.12
CA ALA A 430 17.09 -5.43 -7.01
C ALA A 430 16.57 -4.95 -8.37
N GLY A 431 15.39 -4.29 -8.37
CA GLY A 431 14.78 -3.71 -9.55
C GLY A 431 15.16 -2.25 -9.73
N CYS A 432 15.00 -1.45 -8.70
CA CYS A 432 15.26 -0.01 -8.78
C CYS A 432 15.61 0.58 -7.41
N ILE A 433 16.05 1.83 -7.44
CA ILE A 433 16.23 2.69 -6.28
C ILE A 433 15.10 3.69 -6.27
N PHE A 434 14.38 3.78 -5.17
CA PHE A 434 13.41 4.84 -4.90
C PHE A 434 14.10 5.98 -4.16
N ILE A 435 13.87 7.20 -4.59
CA ILE A 435 14.38 8.40 -3.93
C ILE A 435 13.23 9.38 -3.72
N VAL A 436 13.03 9.82 -2.48
CA VAL A 436 12.18 10.99 -2.17
C VAL A 436 13.06 12.23 -2.32
N GLY A 437 13.12 12.77 -3.51
CA GLY A 437 14.05 13.81 -3.92
C GLY A 437 14.53 13.60 -5.35
N GLU A 438 15.84 13.75 -5.57
CA GLU A 438 16.48 13.63 -6.88
C GLU A 438 17.82 12.87 -6.79
N ILE A 439 18.18 12.15 -7.87
CA ILE A 439 19.51 11.57 -7.99
C ILE A 439 20.50 12.67 -8.41
N VAL A 440 21.72 12.59 -7.90
CA VAL A 440 22.80 13.55 -8.18
C VAL A 440 23.91 12.84 -8.92
N GLU A 441 24.43 13.46 -9.97
CA GLU A 441 25.59 12.98 -10.73
C GLU A 441 26.90 13.07 -9.96
#